data_fed4e4458919015bb29cd67c9fb7d567
#
_entry.id   fed4e4458919015bb29cd67c9fb7d567
#
_cell.length_a   1.000
_cell.length_b   1.000
_cell.length_c   1.000
_cell.angle_alpha   90.00
_cell.angle_beta   90.00
_cell.angle_gamma   90.00
#
_symmetry.space_group_name_H-M   'P 1'
#
loop_
_entity.id
_entity.type
_entity.pdbx_description
1 polymer ?
#
loop_
_entity_poly.entity_id
_entity_poly.type
_entity_poly.pdbx_seq_one_letter_code
_entity_poly.pdbx_strand_id
1 'polypeptide(L)'
;VVVCAVLISIFTTVALGALTAEEIIKRRDDNEHFETAKVEAEMVIINRNRRIVKTMNSYAQGDDGLVVFTNPRDRGTKFLKRGDDLWMFFPEAEDLVKISGHMLNQGIMGSDFSYQDVMESDKLTDLYNFELIGEEVIDGRPCYVLEGTANEGKEVSYYRRKSWVDKERFVGLKEELYARSGRLLKVMTV
;
A
#
# COMPACT_ATOMS: atom_id res chain seq x y z
N VAL A 1 21.19 -68.81 15.87
CA VAL A 1 21.22 -67.81 14.80
C VAL A 1 20.19 -66.75 15.17
N VAL A 2 20.66 -65.55 15.63
CA VAL A 2 19.81 -64.46 15.96
C VAL A 2 19.84 -63.49 14.77
N VAL A 3 18.68 -63.31 14.11
CA VAL A 3 18.51 -62.36 13.01
C VAL A 3 18.03 -61.05 13.62
N CYS A 4 18.91 -60.05 13.64
CA CYS A 4 18.59 -58.67 14.08
C CYS A 4 18.03 -57.92 12.88
N ALA A 5 16.72 -57.68 12.87
CA ALA A 5 16.07 -56.82 11.84
C ALA A 5 16.23 -55.36 12.24
N VAL A 6 17.07 -54.64 11.47
CA VAL A 6 17.21 -53.19 11.62
C VAL A 6 16.08 -52.52 10.84
N LEU A 7 15.11 -51.95 11.56
CA LEU A 7 14.07 -51.08 10.99
C LEU A 7 14.67 -49.68 10.72
N ILE A 8 14.95 -49.40 9.47
CA ILE A 8 15.33 -48.06 9.02
C ILE A 8 14.03 -47.24 8.84
N SER A 9 13.75 -46.39 9.82
CA SER A 9 12.69 -45.39 9.70
C SER A 9 13.13 -44.25 8.76
N ILE A 10 12.58 -44.25 7.56
CA ILE A 10 12.76 -43.13 6.61
C ILE A 10 11.88 -42.00 7.09
N PHE A 11 12.46 -41.00 7.76
CA PHE A 11 11.83 -39.72 8.02
C PHE A 11 11.80 -38.94 6.70
N THR A 12 10.65 -38.94 6.02
CA THR A 12 10.37 -38.00 4.94
C THR A 12 10.15 -36.63 5.57
N THR A 13 11.17 -35.79 5.60
CA THR A 13 11.00 -34.36 5.87
C THR A 13 10.21 -33.77 4.71
N VAL A 14 8.93 -33.47 4.95
CA VAL A 14 8.15 -32.59 4.07
C VAL A 14 8.80 -31.21 4.21
N ALA A 15 9.61 -30.84 3.22
CA ALA A 15 10.07 -29.46 3.09
C ALA A 15 8.81 -28.62 2.84
N LEU A 16 8.34 -27.87 3.86
CA LEU A 16 7.41 -26.77 3.62
C LEU A 16 8.14 -25.84 2.65
N GLY A 17 7.69 -25.80 1.40
CA GLY A 17 8.29 -24.93 0.38
C GLY A 17 8.27 -23.49 0.87
N ALA A 18 9.38 -22.78 0.73
CA ALA A 18 9.42 -21.33 0.99
C ALA A 18 8.39 -20.66 0.08
N LEU A 19 7.66 -19.68 0.64
CA LEU A 19 6.68 -18.90 -0.13
C LEU A 19 7.37 -18.17 -1.28
N THR A 20 6.74 -18.17 -2.44
CA THR A 20 7.18 -17.37 -3.59
C THR A 20 6.87 -15.89 -3.38
N ALA A 21 7.54 -15.01 -4.11
CA ALA A 21 7.25 -13.57 -4.07
C ALA A 21 5.79 -13.28 -4.44
N GLU A 22 5.26 -13.96 -5.45
CA GLU A 22 3.87 -13.84 -5.90
C GLU A 22 2.87 -14.25 -4.79
N GLU A 23 3.11 -15.36 -4.11
CA GLU A 23 2.27 -15.82 -3.00
C GLU A 23 2.27 -14.83 -1.82
N ILE A 24 3.42 -14.22 -1.52
CA ILE A 24 3.54 -13.21 -0.46
C ILE A 24 2.74 -11.97 -0.81
N ILE A 25 2.92 -11.43 -2.02
CA ILE A 25 2.20 -10.24 -2.48
C ILE A 25 0.71 -10.51 -2.61
N LYS A 26 0.32 -11.68 -3.12
CA LYS A 26 -1.10 -12.04 -3.19
C LYS A 26 -1.76 -12.05 -1.82
N ARG A 27 -1.11 -12.61 -0.79
CA ARG A 27 -1.65 -12.58 0.58
C ARG A 27 -1.74 -11.17 1.15
N ARG A 28 -0.76 -10.31 0.81
CA ARG A 28 -0.81 -8.88 1.14
C ARG A 28 -2.01 -8.21 0.48
N ASP A 29 -2.17 -8.36 -0.83
CA ASP A 29 -3.29 -7.79 -1.58
C ASP A 29 -4.64 -8.26 -1.01
N ASP A 30 -4.78 -9.56 -0.70
CA ASP A 30 -5.99 -10.11 -0.12
C ASP A 30 -6.28 -9.55 1.30
N ASN A 31 -5.25 -9.12 2.05
CA ASN A 31 -5.40 -8.50 3.37
C ASN A 31 -5.65 -7.00 3.32
N GLU A 32 -5.19 -6.32 2.29
CA GLU A 32 -5.30 -4.86 2.14
C GLU A 32 -6.53 -4.44 1.30
N HIS A 33 -7.18 -5.39 0.60
CA HIS A 33 -8.41 -5.15 -0.15
C HIS A 33 -9.64 -5.56 0.65
N PHE A 34 -10.53 -4.60 0.89
CA PHE A 34 -11.78 -4.79 1.62
C PHE A 34 -12.97 -4.49 0.71
N GLU A 35 -14.02 -5.30 0.78
CA GLU A 35 -15.29 -4.99 0.10
C GLU A 35 -15.91 -3.69 0.64
N THR A 36 -15.83 -3.50 1.96
CA THR A 36 -16.26 -2.29 2.63
C THR A 36 -15.35 -1.99 3.82
N ALA A 37 -15.00 -0.73 3.99
CA ALA A 37 -14.22 -0.29 5.15
C ALA A 37 -14.70 1.07 5.66
N LYS A 38 -14.59 1.27 6.98
CA LYS A 38 -14.70 2.58 7.62
C LYS A 38 -13.46 2.75 8.51
N VAL A 39 -12.72 3.82 8.30
CA VAL A 39 -11.49 4.12 9.02
C VAL A 39 -11.54 5.55 9.54
N GLU A 40 -11.16 5.75 10.80
CA GLU A 40 -10.83 7.05 11.35
C GLU A 40 -9.32 7.23 11.28
N ALA A 41 -8.87 8.29 10.62
CA ALA A 41 -7.45 8.49 10.33
C ALA A 41 -6.98 9.89 10.76
N GLU A 42 -5.71 9.96 11.12
CA GLU A 42 -4.98 11.19 11.34
C GLU A 42 -3.80 11.28 10.36
N MET A 43 -3.73 12.38 9.63
CA MET A 43 -2.61 12.71 8.76
C MET A 43 -1.77 13.80 9.43
N VAL A 44 -0.51 13.50 9.72
CA VAL A 44 0.44 14.46 10.29
C VAL A 44 1.39 14.92 9.19
N ILE A 45 1.30 16.20 8.84
CA ILE A 45 2.18 16.81 7.85
C ILE A 45 3.28 17.55 8.60
N ILE A 46 4.53 17.14 8.38
CA ILE A 46 5.72 17.74 8.97
C ILE A 46 6.49 18.48 7.89
N ASN A 47 6.55 19.81 8.00
CA ASN A 47 7.30 20.64 7.06
C ASN A 47 8.23 21.57 7.84
N ARG A 48 9.54 21.27 7.83
CA ARG A 48 10.58 21.99 8.61
C ARG A 48 10.16 22.15 10.08
N ASN A 49 9.64 23.34 10.44
CA ASN A 49 9.26 23.70 11.81
C ASN A 49 7.74 23.69 12.04
N ARG A 50 6.95 23.21 11.08
CA ARG A 50 5.49 23.16 11.18
C ARG A 50 5.03 21.69 11.24
N ARG A 51 4.20 21.41 12.24
CA ARG A 51 3.42 20.18 12.35
C ARG A 51 1.95 20.54 12.17
N ILE A 52 1.33 20.01 11.13
CA ILE A 52 -0.09 20.18 10.85
C ILE A 52 -0.76 18.83 11.00
N VAL A 53 -1.82 18.76 11.79
CA VAL A 53 -2.60 17.56 12.01
C VAL A 53 -3.95 17.72 11.30
N LYS A 54 -4.32 16.75 10.50
CA LYS A 54 -5.63 16.65 9.84
C LYS A 54 -6.28 15.35 10.22
N THR A 55 -7.51 15.41 10.69
CA THR A 55 -8.31 14.24 11.03
C THR A 55 -9.39 14.02 9.99
N MET A 56 -9.71 12.76 9.70
CA MET A 56 -10.67 12.41 8.68
C MET A 56 -11.35 11.08 8.96
N ASN A 57 -12.56 10.93 8.43
CA ASN A 57 -13.24 9.65 8.30
C ASN A 57 -13.13 9.19 6.84
N SER A 58 -12.67 7.97 6.64
CA SER A 58 -12.56 7.36 5.33
C SER A 58 -13.53 6.18 5.22
N TYR A 59 -14.20 6.09 4.09
CA TYR A 59 -15.14 5.04 3.76
C TYR A 59 -14.76 4.46 2.41
N ALA A 60 -14.77 3.13 2.30
CA ALA A 60 -14.51 2.43 1.06
C ALA A 60 -15.63 1.42 0.77
N GLN A 61 -15.97 1.25 -0.51
CA GLN A 61 -16.85 0.22 -1.00
C GLN A 61 -16.40 -0.21 -2.39
N GLY A 62 -15.79 -1.39 -2.48
CA GLY A 62 -15.09 -1.81 -3.69
C GLY A 62 -14.03 -0.77 -4.08
N ASP A 63 -14.09 -0.29 -5.34
CA ASP A 63 -13.17 0.73 -5.87
C ASP A 63 -13.59 2.17 -5.55
N ASP A 64 -14.77 2.37 -4.96
CA ASP A 64 -15.26 3.68 -4.57
C ASP A 64 -14.75 4.06 -3.17
N GLY A 65 -14.42 5.33 -2.97
CA GLY A 65 -13.91 5.85 -1.70
C GLY A 65 -14.42 7.25 -1.39
N LEU A 66 -14.73 7.50 -0.13
CA LEU A 66 -15.11 8.81 0.37
C LEU A 66 -14.26 9.16 1.59
N VAL A 67 -13.53 10.26 1.53
CA VAL A 67 -12.81 10.85 2.66
C VAL A 67 -13.51 12.14 3.08
N VAL A 68 -13.79 12.29 4.38
CA VAL A 68 -14.41 13.49 4.95
C VAL A 68 -13.50 14.04 6.05
N PHE A 69 -12.98 15.25 5.86
CA PHE A 69 -12.15 15.92 6.86
C PHE A 69 -12.99 16.38 8.05
N THR A 70 -12.49 16.15 9.25
CA THR A 70 -13.17 16.44 10.52
C THR A 70 -12.47 17.49 11.36
N ASN A 71 -11.18 17.80 11.10
CA ASN A 71 -10.44 18.86 11.81
C ASN A 71 -11.07 20.23 11.56
N PRO A 72 -11.01 21.17 12.54
CA PRO A 72 -11.75 22.43 12.49
C PRO A 72 -11.54 23.25 11.21
N ARG A 73 -10.32 23.32 10.71
CA ARG A 73 -9.97 24.15 9.54
C ARG A 73 -10.53 23.61 8.22
N ASP A 74 -10.60 22.30 8.08
CA ASP A 74 -10.94 21.64 6.81
C ASP A 74 -12.29 20.88 6.91
N ARG A 75 -13.04 21.13 8.00
CA ARG A 75 -14.28 20.39 8.29
C ARG A 75 -15.26 20.42 7.14
N GLY A 76 -15.68 19.23 6.72
CA GLY A 76 -16.64 19.06 5.65
C GLY A 76 -16.06 19.08 4.25
N THR A 77 -14.76 19.36 4.07
CA THR A 77 -14.05 19.07 2.81
C THR A 77 -14.12 17.57 2.56
N LYS A 78 -14.44 17.17 1.34
CA LYS A 78 -14.62 15.78 0.97
C LYS A 78 -13.80 15.45 -0.27
N PHE A 79 -13.28 14.24 -0.31
CA PHE A 79 -12.78 13.61 -1.54
C PHE A 79 -13.64 12.41 -1.85
N LEU A 80 -14.13 12.33 -3.07
CA LEU A 80 -14.91 11.20 -3.58
C LEU A 80 -14.15 10.60 -4.75
N LYS A 81 -13.66 9.36 -4.59
CA LYS A 81 -13.23 8.51 -5.69
C LYS A 81 -14.42 7.69 -6.14
N ARG A 82 -14.70 7.67 -7.43
CA ARG A 82 -15.73 6.82 -8.02
C ARG A 82 -15.25 6.30 -9.37
N GLY A 83 -14.93 5.01 -9.39
CA GLY A 83 -14.20 4.43 -10.51
C GLY A 83 -12.91 5.18 -10.78
N ASP A 84 -12.70 5.64 -12.02
CA ASP A 84 -11.51 6.38 -12.45
C ASP A 84 -11.59 7.89 -12.18
N ASP A 85 -12.61 8.37 -11.50
CA ASP A 85 -12.84 9.77 -11.24
C ASP A 85 -12.58 10.16 -9.79
N LEU A 86 -11.89 11.27 -9.57
CA LEU A 86 -11.68 11.88 -8.27
C LEU A 86 -12.30 13.27 -8.22
N TRP A 87 -13.08 13.51 -7.20
CA TRP A 87 -13.76 14.78 -6.97
C TRP A 87 -13.39 15.34 -5.60
N MET A 88 -13.24 16.66 -5.52
CA MET A 88 -13.06 17.39 -4.27
C MET A 88 -14.21 18.36 -4.07
N PHE A 89 -14.84 18.33 -2.90
CA PHE A 89 -15.88 19.24 -2.48
C PHE A 89 -15.36 20.21 -1.42
N PHE A 90 -15.59 21.50 -1.66
CA PHE A 90 -15.26 22.59 -0.75
C PHE A 90 -16.55 23.12 -0.11
N PRO A 91 -16.80 22.89 1.19
CA PRO A 91 -18.05 23.26 1.83
C PRO A 91 -18.29 24.77 1.91
N GLU A 92 -17.24 25.59 2.09
CA GLU A 92 -17.35 27.05 2.19
C GLU A 92 -17.75 27.71 0.87
N ALA A 93 -17.34 27.15 -0.25
CA ALA A 93 -17.66 27.65 -1.59
C ALA A 93 -18.84 26.91 -2.22
N GLU A 94 -19.33 25.83 -1.58
CA GLU A 94 -20.31 24.89 -2.15
C GLU A 94 -19.89 24.38 -3.55
N ASP A 95 -18.56 24.29 -3.78
CA ASP A 95 -17.99 23.96 -5.08
C ASP A 95 -17.52 22.51 -5.14
N LEU A 96 -17.72 21.89 -6.30
CA LEU A 96 -17.32 20.52 -6.61
C LEU A 96 -16.35 20.53 -7.79
N VAL A 97 -15.10 20.17 -7.53
CA VAL A 97 -14.02 20.19 -8.52
C VAL A 97 -13.59 18.76 -8.86
N LYS A 98 -13.56 18.43 -10.14
CA LYS A 98 -12.95 17.17 -10.63
C LYS A 98 -11.43 17.32 -10.65
N ILE A 99 -10.74 16.44 -9.95
CA ILE A 99 -9.28 16.37 -9.93
C ILE A 99 -8.83 15.50 -11.10
N SER A 100 -8.06 16.07 -12.03
CA SER A 100 -7.63 15.33 -13.22
C SER A 100 -6.31 15.89 -13.79
N GLY A 101 -5.70 15.14 -14.73
CA GLY A 101 -4.48 15.52 -15.41
C GLY A 101 -3.34 15.83 -14.44
N HIS A 102 -2.66 16.97 -14.62
CA HIS A 102 -1.51 17.35 -13.77
C HIS A 102 -1.85 17.58 -12.29
N MET A 103 -3.13 17.82 -11.97
CA MET A 103 -3.57 17.96 -10.57
C MET A 103 -3.39 16.68 -9.79
N LEU A 104 -3.52 15.51 -10.42
CA LEU A 104 -3.33 14.21 -9.76
C LEU A 104 -1.95 14.06 -9.10
N ASN A 105 -0.93 14.71 -9.64
CA ASN A 105 0.43 14.68 -9.07
C ASN A 105 0.65 15.67 -7.92
N GLN A 106 -0.36 16.47 -7.57
CA GLN A 106 -0.26 17.40 -6.43
C GLN A 106 -0.52 16.69 -5.11
N GLY A 107 0.14 17.19 -4.04
CA GLY A 107 -0.03 16.65 -2.69
C GLY A 107 -1.39 17.01 -2.10
N ILE A 108 -2.08 16.03 -1.54
CA ILE A 108 -3.38 16.20 -0.88
C ILE A 108 -3.21 17.10 0.33
N MET A 109 -3.96 18.19 0.36
CA MET A 109 -4.01 19.12 1.50
C MET A 109 -2.62 19.60 1.96
N GLY A 110 -1.63 19.61 1.06
CA GLY A 110 -0.25 20.05 1.33
C GLY A 110 0.65 18.97 1.94
N SER A 111 0.26 17.71 1.88
CA SER A 111 1.09 16.55 2.22
C SER A 111 1.91 16.08 1.03
N ASP A 112 2.82 15.13 1.27
CA ASP A 112 3.56 14.41 0.21
C ASP A 112 2.73 13.26 -0.40
N PHE A 113 1.54 12.99 0.14
CA PHE A 113 0.60 12.02 -0.42
C PHE A 113 -0.15 12.68 -1.58
N SER A 114 0.00 12.19 -2.79
CA SER A 114 -0.61 12.78 -3.98
C SER A 114 -2.05 12.30 -4.20
N TYR A 115 -2.82 13.05 -5.01
CA TYR A 115 -4.13 12.57 -5.45
C TYR A 115 -4.04 11.29 -6.27
N GLN A 116 -2.94 11.10 -7.02
CA GLN A 116 -2.69 9.87 -7.77
C GLN A 116 -2.55 8.66 -6.83
N ASP A 117 -1.91 8.81 -5.65
CA ASP A 117 -1.80 7.73 -4.67
C ASP A 117 -3.17 7.24 -4.18
N VAL A 118 -4.17 8.15 -4.12
CA VAL A 118 -5.55 7.80 -3.74
C VAL A 118 -6.28 7.06 -4.87
N MET A 119 -5.92 7.34 -6.11
CA MET A 119 -6.53 6.70 -7.27
C MET A 119 -6.04 5.27 -7.47
N GLU A 120 -4.80 4.96 -7.06
CA GLU A 120 -4.24 3.61 -7.19
C GLU A 120 -4.89 2.66 -6.17
N SER A 121 -5.88 1.90 -6.64
CA SER A 121 -6.59 0.87 -5.87
C SER A 121 -6.39 -0.54 -6.42
N ASP A 122 -5.67 -0.66 -7.54
CA ASP A 122 -5.41 -1.96 -8.15
C ASP A 122 -4.51 -2.83 -7.27
N LYS A 123 -4.70 -4.13 -7.35
CA LYS A 123 -3.84 -5.09 -6.68
C LYS A 123 -2.41 -4.99 -7.20
N LEU A 124 -1.44 -5.09 -6.29
CA LEU A 124 -0.03 -5.03 -6.67
C LEU A 124 0.35 -6.18 -7.61
N THR A 125 -0.27 -7.34 -7.45
CA THR A 125 -0.10 -8.50 -8.35
C THR A 125 -0.51 -8.21 -9.80
N ASP A 126 -1.44 -7.30 -10.02
CA ASP A 126 -1.90 -6.93 -11.38
C ASP A 126 -0.98 -5.91 -12.05
N LEU A 127 -0.26 -5.12 -11.24
CA LEU A 127 0.56 -4.00 -11.69
C LEU A 127 2.05 -4.31 -11.79
N TYR A 128 2.56 -5.22 -10.94
CA TYR A 128 4.00 -5.45 -10.79
C TYR A 128 4.36 -6.93 -10.84
N ASN A 129 5.55 -7.20 -11.35
CA ASN A 129 6.24 -8.47 -11.16
C ASN A 129 7.19 -8.36 -9.98
N PHE A 130 7.10 -9.26 -8.99
CA PHE A 130 7.86 -9.21 -7.76
C PHE A 130 8.91 -10.32 -7.66
N GLU A 131 10.05 -9.95 -7.08
CA GLU A 131 11.13 -10.87 -6.67
C GLU A 131 11.35 -10.77 -5.16
N LEU A 132 11.54 -11.91 -4.51
CA LEU A 132 11.95 -11.95 -3.10
C LEU A 132 13.46 -11.73 -3.04
N ILE A 133 13.89 -10.58 -2.50
CA ILE A 133 15.31 -10.19 -2.49
C ILE A 133 15.98 -10.35 -1.12
N GLY A 134 15.22 -10.68 -0.08
CA GLY A 134 15.78 -10.89 1.25
C GLY A 134 14.75 -10.85 2.37
N GLU A 135 15.26 -10.69 3.58
CA GLU A 135 14.49 -10.58 4.80
C GLU A 135 15.13 -9.52 5.69
N GLU A 136 14.31 -8.71 6.34
CA GLU A 136 14.75 -7.68 7.29
C GLU A 136 13.78 -7.60 8.48
N VAL A 137 14.19 -6.93 9.55
CA VAL A 137 13.33 -6.66 10.71
C VAL A 137 12.97 -5.18 10.70
N ILE A 138 11.68 -4.85 10.68
CA ILE A 138 11.13 -3.50 10.78
C ILE A 138 10.36 -3.39 12.10
N ASP A 139 10.80 -2.49 12.96
CA ASP A 139 10.18 -2.24 14.29
C ASP A 139 9.95 -3.52 15.11
N GLY A 140 10.95 -4.43 15.09
CA GLY A 140 10.90 -5.71 15.80
C GLY A 140 10.10 -6.81 15.11
N ARG A 141 9.56 -6.56 13.91
CA ARG A 141 8.76 -7.52 13.15
C ARG A 141 9.55 -8.07 11.96
N PRO A 142 9.69 -9.41 11.84
CA PRO A 142 10.36 -10.03 10.71
C PRO A 142 9.55 -9.83 9.42
N CYS A 143 10.21 -9.35 8.37
CA CYS A 143 9.60 -9.04 7.09
C CYS A 143 10.28 -9.78 5.95
N TYR A 144 9.49 -10.15 4.94
CA TYR A 144 9.99 -10.40 3.60
C TYR A 144 10.33 -9.09 2.94
N VAL A 145 11.44 -9.05 2.20
CA VAL A 145 11.82 -7.89 1.38
C VAL A 145 11.65 -8.26 -0.08
N LEU A 146 10.74 -7.56 -0.75
CA LEU A 146 10.41 -7.81 -2.14
C LEU A 146 10.72 -6.59 -3.00
N GLU A 147 11.19 -6.83 -4.21
CA GLU A 147 11.35 -5.80 -5.22
C GLU A 147 10.36 -6.05 -6.36
N GLY A 148 9.50 -5.07 -6.64
CA GLY A 148 8.51 -5.09 -7.70
C GLY A 148 8.89 -4.14 -8.82
N THR A 149 8.83 -4.62 -10.07
CA THR A 149 8.98 -3.81 -11.28
C THR A 149 7.67 -3.79 -12.03
N ALA A 150 7.26 -2.62 -12.52
CA ALA A 150 6.00 -2.45 -13.24
C ALA A 150 5.92 -3.36 -14.46
N ASN A 151 4.78 -4.01 -14.62
CA ASN A 151 4.47 -4.86 -15.77
C ASN A 151 4.42 -4.03 -17.05
N GLU A 152 4.82 -4.63 -18.17
CA GLU A 152 4.79 -3.96 -19.46
C GLU A 152 3.34 -3.53 -19.83
N GLY A 153 3.21 -2.29 -20.28
CA GLY A 153 1.91 -1.72 -20.68
C GLY A 153 1.02 -1.24 -19.52
N LYS A 154 1.45 -1.40 -18.27
CA LYS A 154 0.72 -0.84 -17.13
C LYS A 154 1.11 0.61 -16.87
N GLU A 155 0.11 1.46 -16.67
CA GLU A 155 0.31 2.83 -16.20
C GLU A 155 0.38 2.83 -14.67
N VAL A 156 1.52 3.23 -14.12
CA VAL A 156 1.79 3.25 -12.68
C VAL A 156 2.51 4.53 -12.28
N SER A 157 2.25 5.05 -11.09
CA SER A 157 2.95 6.22 -10.55
C SER A 157 4.41 5.93 -10.21
N TYR A 158 4.72 4.69 -9.86
CA TYR A 158 6.05 4.28 -9.44
C TYR A 158 6.51 3.07 -10.25
N TYR A 159 7.58 3.24 -11.02
CA TYR A 159 8.06 2.17 -11.91
C TYR A 159 8.63 0.97 -11.17
N ARG A 160 9.28 1.21 -10.03
CA ARG A 160 9.84 0.17 -9.17
C ARG A 160 9.47 0.46 -7.71
N ARG A 161 9.21 -0.59 -6.96
CA ARG A 161 8.96 -0.51 -5.51
C ARG A 161 9.74 -1.58 -4.77
N LYS A 162 10.18 -1.24 -3.57
CA LYS A 162 10.75 -2.18 -2.62
C LYS A 162 9.82 -2.21 -1.41
N SER A 163 9.30 -3.40 -1.09
CA SER A 163 8.25 -3.58 -0.09
C SER A 163 8.74 -4.51 1.02
N TRP A 164 8.51 -4.11 2.27
CA TRP A 164 8.73 -4.92 3.47
C TRP A 164 7.39 -5.42 3.97
N VAL A 165 7.15 -6.72 3.78
CA VAL A 165 5.88 -7.38 4.13
C VAL A 165 6.08 -8.23 5.36
N ASP A 166 5.29 -7.96 6.40
CA ASP A 166 5.30 -8.72 7.64
C ASP A 166 5.05 -10.20 7.40
N LYS A 167 5.89 -11.06 7.98
CA LYS A 167 5.83 -12.51 7.74
C LYS A 167 4.63 -13.21 8.38
N GLU A 168 4.08 -12.62 9.42
CA GLU A 168 2.97 -13.22 10.18
C GLU A 168 1.62 -12.72 9.65
N ARG A 169 1.50 -11.40 9.44
CA ARG A 169 0.23 -10.75 9.08
C ARG A 169 0.06 -10.49 7.60
N PHE A 170 1.13 -10.59 6.80
CA PHE A 170 1.13 -10.25 5.37
C PHE A 170 0.54 -8.86 5.10
N VAL A 171 1.01 -7.86 5.83
CA VAL A 171 0.73 -6.43 5.61
C VAL A 171 2.02 -5.69 5.34
N GLY A 172 1.96 -4.64 4.52
CA GLY A 172 3.11 -3.79 4.22
C GLY A 172 3.47 -2.92 5.43
N LEU A 173 4.71 -2.96 5.91
CA LEU A 173 5.20 -2.09 6.99
C LEU A 173 6.05 -0.93 6.48
N LYS A 174 6.73 -1.11 5.37
CA LYS A 174 7.55 -0.08 4.72
C LYS A 174 7.51 -0.27 3.21
N GLU A 175 7.52 0.83 2.47
CA GLU A 175 7.73 0.85 1.03
C GLU A 175 8.69 1.95 0.62
N GLU A 176 9.53 1.66 -0.36
CA GLU A 176 10.34 2.62 -1.09
C GLU A 176 9.89 2.63 -2.56
N LEU A 177 9.54 3.80 -3.05
CA LEU A 177 8.91 3.99 -4.35
C LEU A 177 9.84 4.78 -5.28
N TYR A 178 10.08 4.25 -6.47
CA TYR A 178 11.12 4.73 -7.36
C TYR A 178 10.60 5.09 -8.76
N ALA A 179 11.17 6.12 -9.33
CA ALA A 179 11.01 6.45 -10.75
C ALA A 179 11.68 5.41 -11.65
N ARG A 180 11.35 5.41 -12.94
CA ARG A 180 12.02 4.59 -13.98
C ARG A 180 13.53 4.86 -14.07
N SER A 181 13.99 6.07 -13.72
CA SER A 181 15.40 6.43 -13.65
C SER A 181 16.17 5.82 -12.47
N GLY A 182 15.48 5.10 -11.57
CA GLY A 182 16.04 4.57 -10.33
C GLY A 182 16.08 5.57 -9.17
N ARG A 183 15.61 6.82 -9.37
CA ARG A 183 15.55 7.83 -8.31
C ARG A 183 14.47 7.47 -7.30
N LEU A 184 14.81 7.44 -6.01
CA LEU A 184 13.85 7.32 -4.91
C LEU A 184 12.94 8.55 -4.89
N LEU A 185 11.63 8.33 -4.94
CA LEU A 185 10.61 9.38 -4.95
C LEU A 185 9.93 9.51 -3.58
N LYS A 186 9.64 8.39 -2.93
CA LYS A 186 8.88 8.36 -1.69
C LYS A 186 9.30 7.18 -0.80
N VAL A 187 9.24 7.36 0.50
CA VAL A 187 9.29 6.30 1.50
C VAL A 187 8.00 6.36 2.30
N MET A 188 7.34 5.23 2.44
CA MET A 188 6.13 5.08 3.25
C MET A 188 6.43 4.09 4.39
N THR A 189 5.93 4.37 5.58
CA THR A 189 6.00 3.50 6.77
C THR A 189 4.63 3.48 7.44
N VAL A 190 4.25 2.33 7.99
CA VAL A 190 2.98 2.11 8.68
C VAL A 190 3.26 1.84 10.16
#